data_f3b2142a7e282567658d22e88fd3b395
#
_entry.id   f3b2142a7e282567658d22e88fd3b395
#
_cell.length_a   1.000
_cell.length_b   1.000
_cell.length_c   1.000
_cell.angle_alpha   90.00
_cell.angle_beta   90.00
_cell.angle_gamma   90.00
#
_symmetry.space_group_name_H-M   'P 1'
#
loop_
_entity.id
_entity.type
_entity.pdbx_description
1 polymer ?
#
loop_
_entity_poly.entity_id
_entity_poly.type
_entity_poly.pdbx_seq_one_letter_code
_entity_poly.pdbx_strand_id
1 'polypeptide(L)'
;MSTLQPPSMGPSVNPGSGPFTGATSGISDYEEPRRASPLPLILAIVLLVGSASVWALDFQGIYPFTYDYFNLAGYVLTPFLVFMCLAWDAAAQRAGRRSPWFDIRPGYSRALRVIAVAALVVAVPHILEMGRSVGEWVVQTGVLS
;
A
#
# COMPACT_ATOMS: atom_id res chain seq x y z
N MET A 1 -42.78 46.99 20.21
CA MET A 1 -41.31 47.27 20.31
C MET A 1 -40.77 46.45 21.48
N SER A 2 -40.26 45.26 21.23
CA SER A 2 -39.73 44.38 22.24
C SER A 2 -38.21 44.47 22.18
N THR A 3 -37.62 45.01 23.22
CA THR A 3 -36.18 45.14 23.40
C THR A 3 -35.62 43.78 23.83
N LEU A 4 -34.87 43.17 22.94
CA LEU A 4 -34.06 41.98 23.22
C LEU A 4 -32.86 42.38 24.09
N GLN A 5 -32.85 41.91 25.30
CA GLN A 5 -31.74 42.07 26.25
C GLN A 5 -30.68 40.98 25.95
N PRO A 6 -29.41 41.33 25.74
CA PRO A 6 -28.37 40.33 25.50
C PRO A 6 -28.03 39.60 26.81
N PRO A 7 -27.66 38.29 26.72
CA PRO A 7 -27.27 37.52 27.89
C PRO A 7 -25.94 38.01 28.46
N SER A 8 -25.92 38.22 29.78
CA SER A 8 -24.73 38.60 30.53
C SER A 8 -23.75 37.42 30.60
N MET A 9 -22.65 37.53 29.91
CA MET A 9 -21.47 36.65 30.10
C MET A 9 -20.73 37.07 31.38
N GLY A 10 -20.79 36.23 32.36
CA GLY A 10 -19.91 36.32 33.53
C GLY A 10 -19.12 35.02 33.68
N PRO A 11 -17.86 34.95 33.26
CA PRO A 11 -16.96 33.95 33.80
C PRO A 11 -16.34 34.51 35.08
N SER A 12 -16.77 34.04 36.24
CA SER A 12 -16.01 34.23 37.46
C SER A 12 -14.73 33.42 37.39
N VAL A 13 -13.64 34.04 37.03
CA VAL A 13 -12.31 33.47 37.19
C VAL A 13 -11.94 33.51 38.64
N ASN A 14 -11.93 32.37 39.29
CA ASN A 14 -11.44 32.21 40.65
C ASN A 14 -9.89 32.12 40.61
N PRO A 15 -9.12 33.09 41.09
CA PRO A 15 -7.68 32.98 41.16
C PRO A 15 -7.30 32.14 42.39
N GLY A 16 -7.43 30.83 42.28
CA GLY A 16 -6.87 29.88 43.21
C GLY A 16 -5.34 29.85 43.06
N SER A 17 -4.66 30.60 43.92
CA SER A 17 -3.24 30.59 44.16
C SER A 17 -2.80 29.23 44.74
N GLY A 18 -2.53 28.24 43.90
CA GLY A 18 -1.79 27.06 44.27
C GLY A 18 -0.33 27.21 43.83
N PRO A 19 0.63 26.77 44.64
CA PRO A 19 2.05 26.83 44.24
C PRO A 19 2.27 25.88 43.04
N PHE A 20 2.56 26.48 41.90
CA PHE A 20 3.07 25.76 40.72
C PHE A 20 4.45 25.17 41.04
N THR A 21 4.45 23.99 41.65
CA THR A 21 5.65 23.14 41.64
C THR A 21 5.77 22.53 40.27
N GLY A 22 6.80 22.90 39.57
CA GLY A 22 7.08 22.66 38.20
C GLY A 22 6.94 21.20 37.77
N ALA A 23 6.15 21.01 36.74
CA ALA A 23 6.31 19.94 35.79
C ALA A 23 6.68 20.58 34.47
N THR A 24 7.91 20.97 34.33
CA THR A 24 8.57 21.26 33.06
C THR A 24 8.88 19.94 32.37
N SER A 25 7.86 19.16 32.05
CA SER A 25 8.01 17.96 31.21
C SER A 25 6.86 17.87 30.20
N GLY A 26 6.52 18.99 29.59
CA GLY A 26 5.44 19.08 28.61
C GLY A 26 5.84 19.92 27.42
N ILE A 27 7.13 20.00 27.10
CA ILE A 27 7.57 20.73 25.92
C ILE A 27 7.87 19.69 24.84
N SER A 28 7.04 19.80 23.85
CA SER A 28 7.24 19.27 22.51
C SER A 28 7.03 17.78 22.30
N ASP A 29 5.82 17.28 22.54
CA ASP A 29 5.27 16.38 21.56
C ASP A 29 4.73 17.25 20.39
N TYR A 30 5.62 17.97 19.72
CA TYR A 30 5.40 18.29 18.32
C TYR A 30 5.43 16.95 17.62
N GLU A 31 4.28 16.26 17.56
CA GLU A 31 4.13 15.13 16.66
C GLU A 31 4.44 15.68 15.27
N GLU A 32 5.65 15.36 14.79
CA GLU A 32 6.01 15.61 13.39
C GLU A 32 4.87 15.10 12.52
N PRO A 33 4.42 15.90 11.55
CA PRO A 33 3.33 15.49 10.68
C PRO A 33 3.70 14.12 10.07
N ARG A 34 3.02 13.07 10.50
CA ARG A 34 3.24 11.71 9.98
C ARG A 34 2.87 11.69 8.51
N ARG A 35 3.88 11.70 7.67
CA ARG A 35 3.73 11.62 6.23
C ARG A 35 3.42 10.18 5.82
N ALA A 36 2.61 10.03 4.78
CA ALA A 36 2.36 8.72 4.19
C ALA A 36 3.71 8.08 3.77
N SER A 37 3.96 6.86 4.24
CA SER A 37 5.19 6.14 3.94
C SER A 37 5.26 5.80 2.44
N PRO A 38 6.39 6.02 1.76
CA PRO A 38 6.59 5.62 0.37
C PRO A 38 6.85 4.11 0.20
N LEU A 39 7.00 3.37 1.31
CA LEU A 39 7.37 1.94 1.30
C LEU A 39 6.47 1.06 0.42
N PRO A 40 5.13 1.15 0.48
CA PRO A 40 4.27 0.32 -0.36
C PRO A 40 4.48 0.58 -1.85
N LEU A 41 4.75 1.84 -2.23
CA LEU A 41 5.00 2.22 -3.60
C LEU A 41 6.33 1.66 -4.11
N ILE A 42 7.40 1.82 -3.33
CA ILE A 42 8.74 1.31 -3.67
C ILE A 42 8.68 -0.22 -3.80
N LEU A 43 8.05 -0.90 -2.85
CA LEU A 43 7.91 -2.35 -2.87
C LEU A 43 7.14 -2.82 -4.11
N ALA A 44 6.03 -2.16 -4.45
CA ALA A 44 5.24 -2.49 -5.64
C ALA A 44 6.04 -2.33 -6.95
N ILE A 45 6.87 -1.27 -7.06
CA ILE A 45 7.76 -1.07 -8.21
C ILE A 45 8.81 -2.18 -8.29
N VAL A 46 9.46 -2.52 -7.19
CA VAL A 46 10.48 -3.58 -7.14
C VAL A 46 9.88 -4.93 -7.55
N LEU A 47 8.68 -5.26 -7.06
CA LEU A 47 7.97 -6.49 -7.42
C LEU A 47 7.60 -6.53 -8.91
N LEU A 48 7.11 -5.42 -9.46
CA LEU A 48 6.75 -5.33 -10.87
C LEU A 48 7.97 -5.49 -11.77
N VAL A 49 9.07 -4.76 -11.47
CA VAL A 49 10.32 -4.84 -12.22
C VAL A 49 10.94 -6.24 -12.11
N GLY A 50 10.93 -6.83 -10.90
CA GLY A 50 11.43 -8.19 -10.68
C GLY A 50 10.69 -9.21 -11.53
N SER A 51 9.36 -9.18 -11.54
CA SER A 51 8.55 -10.08 -12.36
C SER A 51 8.75 -9.88 -13.86
N ALA A 52 8.79 -8.64 -14.33
CA ALA A 52 9.08 -8.34 -15.74
C ALA A 52 10.48 -8.82 -16.16
N SER A 53 11.46 -8.73 -15.25
CA SER A 53 12.82 -9.23 -15.51
C SER A 53 12.85 -10.75 -15.63
N VAL A 54 12.13 -11.47 -14.77
CA VAL A 54 12.02 -12.94 -14.85
C VAL A 54 11.45 -13.35 -16.20
N TRP A 55 10.36 -12.71 -16.64
CA TRP A 55 9.78 -12.98 -17.95
C TRP A 55 10.73 -12.67 -19.11
N ALA A 56 11.43 -11.53 -19.07
CA ALA A 56 12.38 -11.14 -20.11
C ALA A 56 13.57 -12.12 -20.23
N LEU A 57 14.05 -12.66 -19.11
CA LEU A 57 15.13 -13.65 -19.09
C LEU A 57 14.67 -15.00 -19.62
N ASP A 58 13.45 -15.40 -19.33
CA ASP A 58 12.82 -16.61 -19.87
C ASP A 58 12.66 -16.52 -21.40
N PHE A 59 12.16 -15.40 -21.88
CA PHE A 59 12.00 -15.14 -23.32
C PHE A 59 13.31 -15.19 -24.10
N GLN A 60 14.43 -14.85 -23.49
CA GLN A 60 15.76 -14.92 -24.11
C GLN A 60 16.38 -16.32 -24.09
N GLY A 61 15.73 -17.28 -23.46
CA GLY A 61 16.22 -18.66 -23.35
C GLY A 61 17.55 -18.78 -22.57
N ILE A 62 17.86 -17.78 -21.73
CA ILE A 62 19.12 -17.75 -20.97
C ILE A 62 19.13 -18.82 -19.87
N TYR A 63 17.97 -19.22 -19.42
CA TYR A 63 17.82 -20.24 -18.38
C TYR A 63 17.03 -21.45 -18.90
N PRO A 64 17.67 -22.60 -19.08
CA PRO A 64 17.00 -23.84 -19.45
C PRO A 64 16.42 -24.58 -18.24
N PHE A 65 15.79 -23.90 -17.29
CA PHE A 65 15.25 -24.54 -16.12
C PHE A 65 13.78 -24.88 -16.26
N THR A 66 13.37 -25.99 -15.77
CA THR A 66 12.03 -26.55 -15.67
C THR A 66 11.12 -25.65 -14.81
N TYR A 67 10.49 -24.77 -15.40
CA TYR A 67 10.17 -23.38 -15.17
C TYR A 67 8.81 -23.09 -14.60
N ASP A 68 8.03 -24.09 -14.26
CA ASP A 68 6.73 -23.93 -13.63
C ASP A 68 6.80 -23.14 -12.32
N TYR A 69 7.90 -23.33 -11.56
CA TYR A 69 8.10 -22.59 -10.31
C TYR A 69 8.41 -21.12 -10.52
N PHE A 70 9.15 -20.75 -11.55
CA PHE A 70 9.46 -19.35 -11.85
C PHE A 70 8.24 -18.61 -12.40
N ASN A 71 7.45 -19.26 -13.24
CA ASN A 71 6.21 -18.71 -13.74
C ASN A 71 5.17 -18.56 -12.63
N LEU A 72 5.08 -19.55 -11.72
CA LEU A 72 4.25 -19.46 -10.53
C LEU A 72 4.72 -18.32 -9.62
N ALA A 73 6.04 -18.21 -9.38
CA ALA A 73 6.59 -17.10 -8.57
C ALA A 73 6.30 -15.74 -9.21
N GLY A 74 6.49 -15.58 -10.52
CA GLY A 74 6.15 -14.37 -11.26
C GLY A 74 4.67 -14.01 -11.16
N TYR A 75 3.79 -15.01 -11.28
CA TYR A 75 2.36 -14.84 -11.12
C TYR A 75 1.98 -14.40 -9.69
N VAL A 76 2.59 -15.00 -8.66
CA VAL A 76 2.32 -14.63 -7.26
C VAL A 76 2.90 -13.26 -6.93
N LEU A 77 4.14 -12.98 -7.37
CA LEU A 77 4.79 -11.70 -7.09
C LEU A 77 4.04 -10.52 -7.70
N THR A 78 3.49 -10.67 -8.91
CA THR A 78 2.93 -9.52 -9.61
C THR A 78 1.54 -9.12 -9.12
N PRO A 79 0.46 -9.90 -9.32
CA PRO A 79 -0.83 -9.41 -8.90
C PRO A 79 -1.01 -9.44 -7.38
N PHE A 80 -0.68 -10.57 -6.74
CA PHE A 80 -1.02 -10.77 -5.34
C PHE A 80 -0.28 -9.79 -4.40
N LEU A 81 1.06 -9.71 -4.51
CA LEU A 81 1.84 -8.85 -3.64
C LEU A 81 1.66 -7.37 -3.96
N VAL A 82 1.45 -7.01 -5.24
CA VAL A 82 1.15 -5.62 -5.60
C VAL A 82 -0.23 -5.20 -5.06
N PHE A 83 -1.24 -6.08 -5.10
CA PHE A 83 -2.53 -5.79 -4.46
C PHE A 83 -2.42 -5.71 -2.93
N MET A 84 -1.55 -6.50 -2.30
CA MET A 84 -1.25 -6.35 -0.87
C MET A 84 -0.65 -4.97 -0.56
N CYS A 85 0.28 -4.47 -1.39
CA CYS A 85 0.83 -3.13 -1.25
C CYS A 85 -0.27 -2.05 -1.37
N LEU A 86 -1.20 -2.21 -2.30
CA LEU A 86 -2.35 -1.31 -2.47
C LEU A 86 -3.28 -1.34 -1.25
N ALA A 87 -3.56 -2.51 -0.72
CA ALA A 87 -4.37 -2.69 0.49
C ALA A 87 -3.68 -2.06 1.72
N TRP A 88 -2.36 -2.25 1.83
CA TRP A 88 -1.57 -1.64 2.91
C TRP A 88 -1.61 -0.11 2.83
N ASP A 89 -1.37 0.48 1.65
CA ASP A 89 -1.47 1.93 1.46
C ASP A 89 -2.87 2.45 1.84
N ALA A 90 -3.92 1.77 1.40
CA ALA A 90 -5.29 2.13 1.73
C ALA A 90 -5.57 2.05 3.25
N ALA A 91 -5.06 1.03 3.94
CA ALA A 91 -5.18 0.87 5.39
C ALA A 91 -4.41 1.97 6.13
N ALA A 92 -3.16 2.25 5.71
CA ALA A 92 -2.33 3.30 6.29
C ALA A 92 -2.97 4.69 6.14
N GLN A 93 -3.55 4.98 4.98
CA GLN A 93 -4.25 6.24 4.75
C GLN A 93 -5.54 6.37 5.58
N ARG A 94 -6.30 5.26 5.76
CA ARG A 94 -7.48 5.27 6.63
C ARG A 94 -7.09 5.51 8.09
N ALA A 95 -6.03 4.87 8.57
CA ALA A 95 -5.51 5.07 9.91
C ALA A 95 -4.98 6.51 10.09
N GLY A 96 -4.27 7.03 9.09
CA GLY A 96 -3.73 8.39 9.12
C GLY A 96 -4.80 9.48 9.18
N ARG A 97 -5.96 9.30 8.52
CA ARG A 97 -7.07 10.26 8.53
C ARG A 97 -7.66 10.52 9.93
N ARG A 98 -7.33 9.70 10.92
CA ARG A 98 -7.73 9.92 12.30
C ARG A 98 -6.87 10.97 13.00
N SER A 99 -5.72 11.31 12.44
CA SER A 99 -4.84 12.37 12.94
C SER A 99 -5.03 13.65 12.12
N PRO A 100 -5.28 14.81 12.73
CA PRO A 100 -5.42 16.09 12.01
C PRO A 100 -4.11 16.55 11.34
N TRP A 101 -2.98 15.98 11.73
CA TRP A 101 -1.66 16.31 11.22
C TRP A 101 -1.16 15.36 10.12
N PHE A 102 -2.04 14.49 9.59
CA PHE A 102 -1.66 13.54 8.55
C PHE A 102 -1.74 14.19 7.15
N ASP A 103 -0.59 14.27 6.49
CA ASP A 103 -0.51 14.76 5.11
C ASP A 103 -0.82 13.64 4.10
N ILE A 104 -1.97 13.78 3.45
CA ILE A 104 -2.45 12.82 2.44
C ILE A 104 -1.73 13.10 1.12
N ARG A 105 -1.04 12.08 0.58
CA ARG A 105 -0.40 12.16 -0.74
C ARG A 105 -1.21 11.40 -1.81
N PRO A 106 -2.18 12.04 -2.45
CA PRO A 106 -3.05 11.37 -3.42
C PRO A 106 -2.29 10.83 -4.64
N GLY A 107 -1.11 11.40 -4.94
CA GLY A 107 -0.24 10.94 -6.02
C GLY A 107 0.24 9.50 -5.82
N TYR A 108 0.56 9.10 -4.60
CA TYR A 108 1.04 7.73 -4.32
C TYR A 108 -0.04 6.68 -4.56
N SER A 109 -1.27 6.95 -4.13
CA SER A 109 -2.38 6.02 -4.37
C SER A 109 -2.75 5.91 -5.84
N ARG A 110 -2.61 6.99 -6.61
CA ARG A 110 -2.80 6.93 -8.06
C ARG A 110 -1.70 6.12 -8.73
N ALA A 111 -0.44 6.35 -8.37
CA ALA A 111 0.69 5.60 -8.87
C ALA A 111 0.55 4.10 -8.55
N LEU A 112 0.19 3.73 -7.33
CA LEU A 112 -0.06 2.33 -6.94
C LEU A 112 -1.17 1.67 -7.75
N ARG A 113 -2.25 2.38 -8.08
CA ARG A 113 -3.31 1.84 -8.93
C ARG A 113 -2.82 1.59 -10.35
N VAL A 114 -2.04 2.51 -10.92
CA VAL A 114 -1.44 2.32 -12.24
C VAL A 114 -0.49 1.12 -12.24
N ILE A 115 0.34 0.99 -11.20
CA ILE A 115 1.25 -0.16 -11.03
C ILE A 115 0.45 -1.45 -10.88
N ALA A 116 -0.67 -1.46 -10.16
CA ALA A 116 -1.52 -2.64 -10.03
C ALA A 116 -2.12 -3.08 -11.37
N VAL A 117 -2.54 -2.14 -12.21
CA VAL A 117 -3.01 -2.44 -13.58
C VAL A 117 -1.86 -2.98 -14.43
N ALA A 118 -0.68 -2.37 -14.37
CA ALA A 118 0.50 -2.86 -15.07
C ALA A 118 0.90 -4.26 -14.60
N ALA A 119 0.80 -4.55 -13.30
CA ALA A 119 1.06 -5.87 -12.74
C ALA A 119 0.12 -6.95 -13.29
N LEU A 120 -1.15 -6.63 -13.52
CA LEU A 120 -2.08 -7.55 -14.19
C LEU A 120 -1.66 -7.85 -15.63
N VAL A 121 -1.22 -6.84 -16.37
CA VAL A 121 -0.73 -7.03 -17.74
C VAL A 121 0.52 -7.91 -17.77
N VAL A 122 1.47 -7.67 -16.86
CA VAL A 122 2.70 -8.48 -16.73
C VAL A 122 2.40 -9.92 -16.26
N ALA A 123 1.32 -10.13 -15.53
CA ALA A 123 0.91 -11.48 -15.10
C ALA A 123 0.38 -12.35 -16.26
N VAL A 124 -0.13 -11.75 -17.34
CA VAL A 124 -0.73 -12.51 -18.46
C VAL A 124 0.24 -13.53 -19.08
N PRO A 125 1.48 -13.17 -19.49
CA PRO A 125 2.41 -14.16 -20.04
C PRO A 125 2.72 -15.29 -19.06
N HIS A 126 2.89 -15.02 -17.78
CA HIS A 126 3.11 -16.07 -16.77
C HIS A 126 1.94 -17.04 -16.66
N ILE A 127 0.70 -16.55 -16.76
CA ILE A 127 -0.51 -17.38 -16.75
C ILE A 127 -0.57 -18.25 -18.02
N LEU A 128 -0.23 -17.67 -19.18
CA LEU A 128 -0.28 -18.39 -20.45
C LEU A 128 0.75 -19.53 -20.49
N GLU A 129 1.99 -19.27 -20.04
CA GLU A 129 3.03 -20.29 -19.97
C GLU A 129 2.66 -21.40 -18.98
N MET A 130 2.15 -21.04 -17.81
CA MET A 130 1.66 -22.02 -16.84
C MET A 130 0.52 -22.89 -17.40
N GLY A 131 -0.43 -22.25 -18.10
CA GLY A 131 -1.51 -22.96 -18.78
C GLY A 131 -1.02 -23.94 -19.85
N ARG A 132 0.01 -23.55 -20.59
CA ARG A 132 0.66 -24.40 -21.59
C ARG A 132 1.35 -25.61 -20.94
N SER A 133 2.14 -25.40 -19.89
CA SER A 133 2.81 -26.48 -19.17
C SER A 133 1.83 -27.50 -18.60
N VAL A 134 0.73 -27.02 -18.00
CA VAL A 134 -0.34 -27.90 -17.49
C VAL A 134 -1.00 -28.67 -18.63
N GLY A 135 -1.26 -28.02 -19.76
CA GLY A 135 -1.85 -28.67 -20.94
C GLY A 135 -0.95 -29.78 -21.50
N GLU A 136 0.34 -29.53 -21.63
CA GLU A 136 1.33 -30.53 -22.08
C GLU A 136 1.40 -31.71 -21.09
N TRP A 137 1.39 -31.46 -19.81
CA TRP A 137 1.38 -32.50 -18.77
C TRP A 137 0.13 -33.39 -18.86
N VAL A 138 -1.05 -32.78 -19.02
CA VAL A 138 -2.33 -33.52 -19.13
C VAL A 138 -2.32 -34.43 -20.37
N VAL A 139 -1.80 -33.96 -21.50
CA VAL A 139 -1.68 -34.76 -22.72
C VAL A 139 -0.71 -35.91 -22.54
N GLN A 140 0.44 -35.68 -21.91
CA GLN A 140 1.47 -36.70 -21.70
C GLN A 140 1.02 -37.80 -20.73
N THR A 141 0.24 -37.42 -19.69
CA THR A 141 -0.25 -38.38 -18.68
C THR A 141 -1.47 -39.18 -19.12
N GLY A 142 -2.09 -38.85 -20.26
CA GLY A 142 -3.25 -39.56 -20.76
C GLY A 142 -4.51 -39.43 -19.87
N VAL A 143 -4.56 -38.46 -19.00
CA VAL A 143 -5.69 -38.28 -18.04
C VAL A 143 -7.03 -38.07 -18.76
N LEU A 144 -7.00 -37.68 -20.03
CA LEU A 144 -8.21 -37.43 -20.86
C LEU A 144 -8.43 -38.49 -21.94
N SER A 145 -7.74 -39.63 -21.89
CA SER A 145 -7.95 -40.75 -22.86
C SER A 145 -8.92 -41.80 -22.35
#